data_74dc0c22907f99cbebeaf168e3130603
#
_entry.id   74dc0c22907f99cbebeaf168e3130603
#
_cell.length_a   1.000
_cell.length_b   1.000
_cell.length_c   1.000
_cell.angle_alpha   90.00
_cell.angle_beta   90.00
_cell.angle_gamma   90.00
#
_symmetry.space_group_name_H-M   'P 1'
#
loop_
_entity.id
_entity.type
_entity.pdbx_description
1 polymer ?
#
loop_
_entity_poly.entity_id
_entity_poly.type
_entity_poly.pdbx_seq_one_letter_code
_entity_poly.pdbx_strand_id
1 'polypeptide(L)'
;MKLSFEYGAGLMAAELPDNTDVFIPGETVADPPCIPEDQLVEKTLESIRNPMGMEPLSKLAHKGSKVTIIFPDRVKGGEQPTSHRKISIKLILKELYGAGVEKKDILLICSNGLHRKNTETEIHNILGDELFHEFWHTHQIINHDSEDYEHLVDLGTTDRGDPVLMNKYVYDSDVAILIGHTQGNPYGGYSGGYKHCATGITHWRSIASHHVPEVMHRKDFTPVSGTSLMRTKFDEIGQYMEKCMGKKFFCCDAVLDTRSRQIEINSGYAKVMQPHSWITADKRTYVCLLYTSPSPRDTE
;
A
#
# COMPACT_ATOMS: atom_id res chain seq x y z
N MET A 1 7.76 36.96 -3.60
CA MET A 1 7.83 36.34 -2.24
C MET A 1 8.95 35.31 -2.19
N LYS A 2 9.56 35.05 -1.02
CA LYS A 2 10.59 34.01 -0.86
C LYS A 2 9.99 32.79 -0.17
N LEU A 3 10.16 31.60 -0.77
CA LEU A 3 9.71 30.34 -0.23
C LEU A 3 10.89 29.41 0.03
N SER A 4 10.93 28.75 1.19
CA SER A 4 11.87 27.69 1.50
C SER A 4 11.17 26.34 1.44
N PHE A 5 11.81 25.34 0.85
CA PHE A 5 11.28 23.98 0.73
C PHE A 5 12.39 22.94 0.90
N GLU A 6 12.02 21.74 1.26
CA GLU A 6 12.95 20.62 1.42
C GLU A 6 13.52 20.21 0.06
N TYR A 7 14.85 20.05 0.00
CA TYR A 7 15.57 19.60 -1.19
C TYR A 7 16.73 18.68 -0.77
N GLY A 8 16.61 17.43 -1.05
CA GLY A 8 17.56 16.42 -0.58
C GLY A 8 17.65 16.39 0.95
N ALA A 9 18.84 16.58 1.49
CA ALA A 9 19.08 16.59 2.95
C ALA A 9 19.04 18.01 3.57
N GLY A 10 18.62 19.02 2.82
CA GLY A 10 18.61 20.42 3.27
C GLY A 10 17.42 21.21 2.79
N LEU A 11 17.48 22.52 3.01
CA LEU A 11 16.48 23.47 2.51
C LEU A 11 17.02 24.24 1.31
N MET A 12 16.19 24.45 0.32
CA MET A 12 16.41 25.36 -0.78
C MET A 12 15.41 26.51 -0.69
N ALA A 13 15.82 27.70 -1.10
CA ALA A 13 14.95 28.86 -1.21
C ALA A 13 14.75 29.25 -2.68
N ALA A 14 13.52 29.58 -3.03
CA ALA A 14 13.17 30.16 -4.33
C ALA A 14 12.53 31.54 -4.14
N GLU A 15 12.77 32.44 -5.10
CA GLU A 15 12.02 33.68 -5.22
C GLU A 15 10.90 33.48 -6.24
N LEU A 16 9.67 33.67 -5.79
CA LEU A 16 8.46 33.51 -6.58
C LEU A 16 7.77 34.86 -6.79
N PRO A 17 6.97 35.01 -7.85
CA PRO A 17 6.08 36.17 -8.00
C PRO A 17 5.23 36.41 -6.76
N ASP A 18 4.95 37.65 -6.43
CA ASP A 18 4.16 37.98 -5.21
C ASP A 18 2.71 37.52 -5.26
N ASN A 19 2.20 37.26 -6.46
CA ASN A 19 0.85 36.71 -6.69
C ASN A 19 0.82 35.17 -6.73
N THR A 20 1.87 34.50 -6.27
CA THR A 20 1.90 33.03 -6.19
C THR A 20 1.06 32.54 -5.01
N ASP A 21 0.12 31.67 -5.28
CA ASP A 21 -0.61 30.94 -4.24
C ASP A 21 0.26 29.76 -3.74
N VAL A 22 0.40 29.68 -2.42
CA VAL A 22 1.22 28.64 -1.77
C VAL A 22 0.34 27.77 -0.87
N PHE A 23 0.36 26.47 -1.14
CA PHE A 23 -0.40 25.48 -0.37
C PHE A 23 0.59 24.58 0.36
N ILE A 24 0.76 24.80 1.66
CA ILE A 24 1.61 23.97 2.53
C ILE A 24 0.69 23.33 3.58
N PRO A 25 0.52 21.99 3.54
CA PRO A 25 -0.31 21.28 4.51
C PRO A 25 0.17 21.52 5.96
N GLY A 26 -0.76 21.89 6.84
CA GLY A 26 -0.48 22.23 8.23
C GLY A 26 0.03 23.66 8.45
N GLU A 27 0.27 24.44 7.39
CA GLU A 27 0.67 25.85 7.45
C GLU A 27 -0.35 26.76 6.77
N THR A 28 -0.40 26.74 5.43
CA THR A 28 -1.33 27.59 4.65
C THR A 28 -2.68 26.89 4.43
N VAL A 29 -2.72 25.56 4.55
CA VAL A 29 -3.94 24.74 4.47
C VAL A 29 -4.01 23.85 5.68
N ALA A 30 -5.16 23.84 6.36
CA ALA A 30 -5.35 23.00 7.54
C ALA A 30 -5.19 21.49 7.20
N ASP A 31 -4.44 20.78 8.03
CA ASP A 31 -4.43 19.32 7.98
C ASP A 31 -5.82 18.76 8.33
N PRO A 32 -6.24 17.64 7.70
CA PRO A 32 -7.42 16.94 8.16
C PRO A 32 -7.22 16.39 9.57
N PRO A 33 -8.30 16.22 10.37
CA PRO A 33 -8.20 15.59 11.67
C PRO A 33 -7.68 14.17 11.52
N CYS A 34 -6.67 13.83 12.33
CA CYS A 34 -6.07 12.50 12.38
C CYS A 34 -6.59 11.73 13.60
N ILE A 35 -6.51 10.42 13.55
CA ILE A 35 -6.77 9.57 14.72
C ILE A 35 -5.73 9.91 15.79
N PRO A 36 -6.14 10.23 17.03
CA PRO A 36 -5.21 10.41 18.14
C PRO A 36 -4.31 9.19 18.37
N GLU A 37 -3.04 9.41 18.70
CA GLU A 37 -2.07 8.31 18.82
C GLU A 37 -2.48 7.24 19.85
N ASP A 38 -3.11 7.65 20.94
CA ASP A 38 -3.63 6.77 21.99
C ASP A 38 -4.84 5.93 21.54
N GLN A 39 -5.49 6.29 20.44
CA GLN A 39 -6.62 5.55 19.84
C GLN A 39 -6.23 4.66 18.66
N LEU A 40 -5.00 4.79 18.13
CA LEU A 40 -4.58 4.07 16.92
C LEU A 40 -4.71 2.54 17.05
N VAL A 41 -4.31 1.99 18.20
CA VAL A 41 -4.39 0.55 18.46
C VAL A 41 -5.84 0.08 18.49
N GLU A 42 -6.71 0.81 19.19
CA GLU A 42 -8.14 0.47 19.28
C GLU A 42 -8.82 0.54 17.91
N LYS A 43 -8.61 1.63 17.16
CA LYS A 43 -9.21 1.84 15.84
C LYS A 43 -8.72 0.82 14.81
N THR A 44 -7.44 0.46 14.86
CA THR A 44 -6.88 -0.59 14.00
C THR A 44 -7.49 -1.95 14.33
N LEU A 45 -7.60 -2.29 15.61
CA LEU A 45 -8.17 -3.56 16.04
C LEU A 45 -9.66 -3.65 15.71
N GLU A 46 -10.41 -2.56 15.92
CA GLU A 46 -11.82 -2.46 15.53
C GLU A 46 -12.00 -2.74 14.03
N SER A 47 -11.18 -2.13 13.18
CA SER A 47 -11.18 -2.33 11.74
C SER A 47 -10.89 -3.79 11.35
N ILE A 48 -9.86 -4.42 11.95
CA ILE A 48 -9.47 -5.81 11.67
C ILE A 48 -10.57 -6.80 12.08
N ARG A 49 -11.27 -6.54 13.17
CA ARG A 49 -12.32 -7.41 13.70
C ARG A 49 -13.66 -7.23 13.00
N ASN A 50 -13.90 -6.07 12.39
CA ASN A 50 -15.12 -5.76 11.65
C ASN A 50 -14.81 -5.44 10.18
N PRO A 51 -14.22 -6.36 9.41
CA PRO A 51 -13.76 -6.08 8.06
C PRO A 51 -14.92 -5.89 7.09
N MET A 52 -14.75 -4.97 6.16
CA MET A 52 -15.76 -4.66 5.13
C MET A 52 -15.85 -5.77 4.09
N GLY A 53 -17.03 -6.34 3.89
CA GLY A 53 -17.32 -7.26 2.78
C GLY A 53 -16.63 -8.62 2.83
N MET A 54 -16.10 -9.01 3.98
CA MET A 54 -15.54 -10.36 4.22
C MET A 54 -15.56 -10.73 5.71
N GLU A 55 -15.25 -11.99 6.00
CA GLU A 55 -15.16 -12.48 7.37
C GLU A 55 -13.88 -12.00 8.08
N PRO A 56 -13.88 -11.89 9.42
CA PRO A 56 -12.70 -11.55 10.19
C PRO A 56 -11.64 -12.66 10.16
N LEU A 57 -10.38 -12.30 10.41
CA LEU A 57 -9.25 -13.24 10.38
C LEU A 57 -9.46 -14.47 11.28
N SER A 58 -10.14 -14.32 12.41
CA SER A 58 -10.48 -15.42 13.31
C SER A 58 -11.40 -16.50 12.72
N LYS A 59 -12.06 -16.20 11.58
CA LYS A 59 -12.86 -17.16 10.82
C LYS A 59 -12.18 -17.59 9.52
N LEU A 60 -11.28 -16.77 8.99
CA LEU A 60 -10.53 -17.07 7.77
C LEU A 60 -9.33 -17.97 8.00
N ALA A 61 -8.73 -17.91 9.19
CA ALA A 61 -7.55 -18.66 9.57
C ALA A 61 -7.84 -19.65 10.71
N HIS A 62 -7.09 -20.73 10.75
CA HIS A 62 -7.14 -21.75 11.77
C HIS A 62 -5.76 -22.40 11.97
N LYS A 63 -5.63 -23.31 12.91
CA LYS A 63 -4.39 -24.07 13.13
C LYS A 63 -3.94 -24.77 11.85
N GLY A 64 -2.70 -24.52 11.44
CA GLY A 64 -2.09 -25.08 10.24
C GLY A 64 -2.31 -24.26 8.97
N SER A 65 -3.10 -23.17 9.02
CA SER A 65 -3.20 -22.23 7.89
C SER A 65 -1.86 -21.57 7.60
N LYS A 66 -1.46 -21.59 6.33
CA LYS A 66 -0.31 -20.82 5.81
C LYS A 66 -0.75 -19.40 5.55
N VAL A 67 -0.05 -18.44 6.15
CA VAL A 67 -0.40 -17.02 6.07
C VAL A 67 0.75 -16.21 5.49
N THR A 68 0.44 -15.35 4.53
CA THR A 68 1.37 -14.31 4.06
C THR A 68 0.88 -12.94 4.46
N ILE A 69 1.76 -12.13 5.06
CA ILE A 69 1.53 -10.73 5.38
C ILE A 69 2.41 -9.89 4.46
N ILE A 70 1.79 -9.17 3.56
CA ILE A 70 2.44 -8.37 2.53
C ILE A 70 2.45 -6.92 2.99
N PHE A 71 3.61 -6.30 3.09
CA PHE A 71 3.77 -4.92 3.56
C PHE A 71 4.61 -4.09 2.59
N PRO A 72 4.36 -2.77 2.45
CA PRO A 72 5.08 -1.92 1.52
C PRO A 72 6.51 -1.63 1.99
N ASP A 73 7.38 -1.35 1.03
CA ASP A 73 8.78 -1.04 1.22
C ASP A 73 9.02 0.36 1.86
N ARG A 74 10.31 0.70 2.04
CA ARG A 74 10.75 1.97 2.63
C ARG A 74 10.31 3.21 1.84
N VAL A 75 10.15 3.10 0.52
CA VAL A 75 9.77 4.23 -0.35
C VAL A 75 8.41 4.82 0.05
N LYS A 76 7.61 4.04 0.77
CA LYS A 76 6.32 4.50 1.30
C LYS A 76 6.40 5.23 2.64
N GLY A 77 7.60 5.51 3.13
CA GLY A 77 7.79 6.17 4.43
C GLY A 77 7.26 5.36 5.61
N GLY A 78 6.90 6.04 6.70
CA GLY A 78 6.25 5.39 7.85
C GLY A 78 7.17 4.53 8.70
N GLU A 79 8.34 5.06 9.06
CA GLU A 79 9.29 4.41 10.00
C GLU A 79 9.06 4.82 11.47
N GLN A 80 8.22 5.82 11.72
CA GLN A 80 7.88 6.26 13.07
C GLN A 80 7.22 5.14 13.90
N PRO A 81 7.29 5.19 15.24
CA PRO A 81 6.72 4.16 16.12
C PRO A 81 5.22 3.94 15.91
N THR A 82 4.49 5.00 15.58
CA THR A 82 3.05 5.01 15.32
C THR A 82 2.67 4.65 13.88
N SER A 83 3.62 4.18 13.06
CA SER A 83 3.34 3.84 11.68
C SER A 83 2.29 2.72 11.58
N HIS A 84 1.43 2.83 10.58
CA HIS A 84 0.38 1.85 10.32
C HIS A 84 0.92 0.41 10.22
N ARG A 85 2.06 0.20 9.53
CA ARG A 85 2.67 -1.12 9.38
C ARG A 85 3.01 -1.77 10.72
N LYS A 86 3.63 -1.00 11.63
CA LYS A 86 4.05 -1.51 12.95
C LYS A 86 2.85 -1.87 13.82
N ILE A 87 1.80 -1.07 13.78
CA ILE A 87 0.59 -1.31 14.59
C ILE A 87 -0.24 -2.45 14.01
N SER A 88 -0.56 -2.38 12.71
CA SER A 88 -1.47 -3.34 12.07
C SER A 88 -0.90 -4.74 12.02
N ILE A 89 0.39 -4.92 11.69
CA ILE A 89 1.01 -6.25 11.64
C ILE A 89 0.96 -6.92 13.02
N LYS A 90 1.31 -6.21 14.09
CA LYS A 90 1.23 -6.74 15.46
C LYS A 90 -0.18 -7.18 15.85
N LEU A 91 -1.17 -6.38 15.52
CA LEU A 91 -2.56 -6.69 15.83
C LEU A 91 -3.10 -7.85 14.98
N ILE A 92 -2.73 -7.92 13.72
CA ILE A 92 -3.06 -9.04 12.82
C ILE A 92 -2.44 -10.33 13.34
N LEU A 93 -1.17 -10.31 13.73
CA LEU A 93 -0.51 -11.48 14.33
C LEU A 93 -1.23 -11.96 15.60
N LYS A 94 -1.67 -11.02 16.44
CA LYS A 94 -2.47 -11.34 17.63
C LYS A 94 -3.77 -12.05 17.28
N GLU A 95 -4.51 -11.59 16.27
CA GLU A 95 -5.75 -12.25 15.81
C GLU A 95 -5.46 -13.62 15.18
N LEU A 96 -4.37 -13.76 14.41
CA LEU A 96 -3.94 -15.02 13.82
C LEU A 96 -3.53 -16.06 14.88
N TYR A 97 -2.73 -15.65 15.87
CA TYR A 97 -2.37 -16.52 17.00
C TYR A 97 -3.59 -16.92 17.81
N GLY A 98 -4.54 -15.99 18.00
CA GLY A 98 -5.84 -16.27 18.63
C GLY A 98 -6.70 -17.29 17.85
N ALA A 99 -6.55 -17.36 16.54
CA ALA A 99 -7.18 -18.35 15.66
C ALA A 99 -6.41 -19.69 15.60
N GLY A 100 -5.28 -19.80 16.31
CA GLY A 100 -4.46 -21.01 16.38
C GLY A 100 -3.39 -21.14 15.30
N VAL A 101 -3.15 -20.12 14.47
CA VAL A 101 -2.04 -20.09 13.51
C VAL A 101 -0.72 -20.08 14.29
N GLU A 102 0.22 -20.92 13.88
CA GLU A 102 1.53 -20.96 14.51
C GLU A 102 2.52 -20.02 13.76
N LYS A 103 3.47 -19.44 14.49
CA LYS A 103 4.46 -18.53 13.93
C LYS A 103 5.17 -19.12 12.69
N LYS A 104 5.54 -20.40 12.72
CA LYS A 104 6.21 -21.09 11.62
C LYS A 104 5.44 -21.10 10.30
N ASP A 105 4.12 -20.88 10.37
CA ASP A 105 3.21 -20.89 9.23
C ASP A 105 2.93 -19.47 8.66
N ILE A 106 3.63 -18.45 9.19
CA ILE A 106 3.49 -17.04 8.78
C ILE A 106 4.76 -16.59 8.05
N LEU A 107 4.58 -15.94 6.90
CA LEU A 107 5.65 -15.31 6.12
C LEU A 107 5.32 -13.83 5.90
N LEU A 108 6.27 -12.95 6.20
CA LEU A 108 6.18 -11.51 5.94
C LEU A 108 6.90 -11.21 4.62
N ILE A 109 6.24 -10.54 3.69
CA ILE A 109 6.77 -10.23 2.36
C ILE A 109 6.80 -8.71 2.15
N CYS A 110 8.00 -8.16 2.00
CA CYS A 110 8.16 -6.78 1.57
C CYS A 110 7.84 -6.66 0.07
N SER A 111 6.77 -5.94 -0.26
CA SER A 111 6.24 -5.79 -1.61
C SER A 111 6.90 -4.62 -2.35
N ASN A 112 8.17 -4.77 -2.67
CA ASN A 112 8.97 -3.74 -3.30
C ASN A 112 8.77 -3.62 -4.83
N GLY A 113 8.07 -4.57 -5.47
CA GLY A 113 7.83 -4.53 -6.93
C GLY A 113 9.15 -4.40 -7.71
N LEU A 114 9.28 -3.35 -8.52
CA LEU A 114 10.51 -3.02 -9.27
C LEU A 114 11.50 -2.17 -8.48
N HIS A 115 11.18 -1.76 -7.27
CA HIS A 115 12.14 -1.06 -6.44
C HIS A 115 13.26 -2.04 -6.03
N ARG A 116 14.45 -1.50 -5.73
CA ARG A 116 15.53 -2.33 -5.19
C ARG A 116 15.08 -3.03 -3.90
N LYS A 117 15.64 -4.18 -3.64
CA LYS A 117 15.42 -4.90 -2.38
C LYS A 117 15.83 -4.02 -1.20
N ASN A 118 15.04 -4.06 -0.14
CA ASN A 118 15.35 -3.37 1.10
C ASN A 118 16.47 -4.10 1.83
N THR A 119 17.37 -3.35 2.44
CA THR A 119 18.41 -3.89 3.31
C THR A 119 17.83 -4.38 4.62
N GLU A 120 18.60 -5.15 5.37
CA GLU A 120 18.24 -5.60 6.73
C GLU A 120 17.86 -4.41 7.63
N THR A 121 18.69 -3.35 7.64
CA THR A 121 18.42 -2.14 8.42
C THR A 121 17.11 -1.46 8.02
N GLU A 122 16.81 -1.40 6.72
CA GLU A 122 15.55 -0.82 6.24
C GLU A 122 14.33 -1.66 6.64
N ILE A 123 14.42 -2.98 6.54
CA ILE A 123 13.37 -3.88 7.02
C ILE A 123 13.17 -3.73 8.53
N HIS A 124 14.27 -3.63 9.29
CA HIS A 124 14.22 -3.39 10.72
C HIS A 124 13.51 -2.07 11.05
N ASN A 125 13.87 -0.98 10.39
CA ASN A 125 13.22 0.32 10.57
C ASN A 125 11.72 0.28 10.24
N ILE A 126 11.35 -0.44 9.19
CA ILE A 126 9.95 -0.59 8.76
C ILE A 126 9.12 -1.34 9.80
N LEU A 127 9.62 -2.46 10.31
CA LEU A 127 8.88 -3.37 11.19
C LEU A 127 9.03 -3.02 12.67
N GLY A 128 10.16 -2.43 13.05
CA GLY A 128 10.56 -2.19 14.44
C GLY A 128 11.12 -3.43 15.11
N ASP A 129 11.78 -3.23 16.27
CA ASP A 129 12.58 -4.26 16.96
C ASP A 129 11.81 -5.56 17.20
N GLU A 130 10.61 -5.49 17.72
CA GLU A 130 9.81 -6.64 18.13
C GLU A 130 9.51 -7.57 16.94
N LEU A 131 8.89 -7.05 15.88
CA LEU A 131 8.54 -7.84 14.69
C LEU A 131 9.79 -8.30 13.93
N PHE A 132 10.81 -7.44 13.84
CA PHE A 132 12.05 -7.78 13.17
C PHE A 132 12.72 -8.96 13.86
N HIS A 133 12.99 -8.89 15.17
CA HIS A 133 13.65 -9.97 15.90
C HIS A 133 12.81 -11.25 16.00
N GLU A 134 11.49 -11.10 16.00
CA GLU A 134 10.61 -12.27 15.99
C GLU A 134 10.74 -13.11 14.71
N PHE A 135 10.84 -12.48 13.53
CA PHE A 135 10.73 -13.18 12.23
C PHE A 135 12.04 -13.23 11.40
N TRP A 136 13.00 -12.33 11.65
CA TRP A 136 14.21 -12.22 10.82
C TRP A 136 15.10 -13.45 10.89
N HIS A 137 15.44 -13.90 12.08
CA HIS A 137 16.37 -15.02 12.28
C HIS A 137 15.79 -16.39 11.88
N THR A 138 14.51 -16.46 11.65
CA THR A 138 13.83 -17.66 11.14
C THR A 138 13.61 -17.62 9.63
N HIS A 139 14.17 -16.61 8.94
CA HIS A 139 14.01 -16.39 7.50
C HIS A 139 12.53 -16.24 7.06
N GLN A 140 11.69 -15.74 7.95
CA GLN A 140 10.26 -15.50 7.67
C GLN A 140 9.96 -14.07 7.26
N ILE A 141 10.99 -13.28 6.91
CA ILE A 141 10.87 -11.98 6.27
C ILE A 141 11.66 -12.02 4.96
N ILE A 142 11.01 -11.76 3.85
CA ILE A 142 11.63 -11.73 2.53
C ILE A 142 11.29 -10.44 1.77
N ASN A 143 12.18 -10.01 0.88
CA ASN A 143 11.84 -9.08 -0.18
C ASN A 143 11.21 -9.85 -1.34
N HIS A 144 10.16 -9.31 -1.95
CA HIS A 144 9.70 -9.81 -3.23
C HIS A 144 10.78 -9.56 -4.30
N ASP A 145 10.96 -10.53 -5.20
CA ASP A 145 11.82 -10.41 -6.37
C ASP A 145 10.99 -10.55 -7.64
N SER A 146 10.89 -9.46 -8.40
CA SER A 146 10.11 -9.41 -9.64
C SER A 146 10.76 -10.13 -10.83
N GLU A 147 11.97 -10.67 -10.65
CA GLU A 147 12.73 -11.38 -11.67
C GLU A 147 13.02 -12.84 -11.29
N ASP A 148 12.63 -13.28 -10.10
CA ASP A 148 12.84 -14.63 -9.59
C ASP A 148 11.74 -15.58 -10.09
N TYR A 149 11.96 -16.16 -11.27
CA TYR A 149 11.00 -17.09 -11.89
C TYR A 149 10.75 -18.38 -11.08
N GLU A 150 11.64 -18.78 -10.20
CA GLU A 150 11.44 -19.97 -9.34
C GLU A 150 10.35 -19.73 -8.29
N HIS A 151 10.21 -18.49 -7.85
CA HIS A 151 9.24 -18.08 -6.84
C HIS A 151 8.08 -17.24 -7.41
N LEU A 152 7.83 -17.38 -8.71
CA LEU A 152 6.68 -16.78 -9.39
C LEU A 152 5.78 -17.86 -10.00
N VAL A 153 4.48 -17.63 -9.96
CA VAL A 153 3.46 -18.46 -10.62
C VAL A 153 2.86 -17.67 -11.77
N ASP A 154 2.88 -18.24 -12.96
CA ASP A 154 2.20 -17.69 -14.13
C ASP A 154 0.72 -18.09 -14.07
N LEU A 155 -0.16 -17.10 -13.91
CA LEU A 155 -1.61 -17.28 -13.88
C LEU A 155 -2.27 -17.09 -15.25
N GLY A 156 -1.50 -16.69 -16.27
CA GLY A 156 -2.00 -16.32 -17.59
C GLY A 156 -2.22 -14.80 -17.72
N THR A 157 -3.31 -14.42 -18.37
CA THR A 157 -3.61 -13.00 -18.68
C THR A 157 -5.03 -12.62 -18.27
N THR A 158 -5.20 -11.35 -17.90
CA THR A 158 -6.53 -10.75 -17.70
C THR A 158 -7.28 -10.67 -19.06
N ASP A 159 -8.56 -10.35 -19.02
CA ASP A 159 -9.37 -10.15 -20.22
C ASP A 159 -8.84 -9.00 -21.12
N ARG A 160 -8.07 -8.06 -20.55
CA ARG A 160 -7.36 -7.01 -21.31
C ARG A 160 -6.01 -7.44 -21.87
N GLY A 161 -5.58 -8.66 -21.61
CA GLY A 161 -4.28 -9.18 -22.06
C GLY A 161 -3.11 -8.80 -21.15
N ASP A 162 -3.35 -8.29 -19.95
CA ASP A 162 -2.28 -8.03 -18.98
C ASP A 162 -1.77 -9.35 -18.40
N PRO A 163 -0.46 -9.67 -18.52
CA PRO A 163 0.09 -10.90 -17.96
C PRO A 163 0.10 -10.82 -16.44
N VAL A 164 -0.23 -11.92 -15.78
CA VAL A 164 -0.27 -12.00 -14.31
C VAL A 164 0.63 -13.12 -13.83
N LEU A 165 1.86 -12.76 -13.46
CA LEU A 165 2.78 -13.65 -12.77
C LEU A 165 2.96 -13.11 -11.35
N MET A 166 2.56 -13.90 -10.36
CA MET A 166 2.56 -13.44 -8.96
C MET A 166 3.50 -14.25 -8.08
N ASN A 167 3.83 -13.67 -6.94
CA ASN A 167 4.64 -14.31 -5.92
C ASN A 167 4.04 -15.65 -5.48
N LYS A 168 4.83 -16.72 -5.57
CA LYS A 168 4.41 -18.09 -5.30
C LYS A 168 4.00 -18.31 -3.84
N TYR A 169 4.69 -17.71 -2.89
CA TYR A 169 4.35 -17.85 -1.47
C TYR A 169 2.95 -17.29 -1.17
N VAL A 170 2.57 -16.18 -1.83
CA VAL A 170 1.23 -15.60 -1.71
C VAL A 170 0.20 -16.49 -2.37
N TYR A 171 0.51 -17.04 -3.54
CA TYR A 171 -0.37 -17.96 -4.26
C TYR A 171 -0.67 -19.20 -3.41
N ASP A 172 0.36 -19.81 -2.83
CA ASP A 172 0.29 -21.07 -2.06
C ASP A 172 -0.26 -20.89 -0.62
N SER A 173 -0.40 -19.66 -0.12
CA SER A 173 -0.92 -19.43 1.24
C SER A 173 -2.44 -19.66 1.32
N ASP A 174 -2.96 -19.99 2.51
CA ASP A 174 -4.40 -20.09 2.76
C ASP A 174 -5.01 -18.70 2.98
N VAL A 175 -4.26 -17.80 3.61
CA VAL A 175 -4.68 -16.42 3.89
C VAL A 175 -3.60 -15.46 3.44
N ALA A 176 -3.94 -14.54 2.54
CA ALA A 176 -3.06 -13.47 2.06
C ALA A 176 -3.55 -12.11 2.56
N ILE A 177 -2.70 -11.41 3.30
CA ILE A 177 -3.02 -10.14 3.97
C ILE A 177 -2.19 -9.02 3.36
N LEU A 178 -2.84 -7.98 2.87
CA LEU A 178 -2.21 -6.77 2.33
C LEU A 178 -2.24 -5.66 3.37
N ILE A 179 -1.09 -5.22 3.82
CA ILE A 179 -0.94 -4.05 4.70
C ILE A 179 -0.56 -2.87 3.81
N GLY A 180 -1.43 -1.91 3.69
CA GLY A 180 -1.22 -0.80 2.79
C GLY A 180 -1.54 0.56 3.39
N HIS A 181 -1.53 1.55 2.50
CA HIS A 181 -2.05 2.87 2.81
C HIS A 181 -2.74 3.44 1.58
N THR A 182 -3.75 4.24 1.82
CA THR A 182 -4.50 4.94 0.77
C THR A 182 -4.09 6.41 0.76
N GLN A 183 -3.47 6.79 -0.34
CA GLN A 183 -3.12 8.18 -0.68
C GLN A 183 -3.36 8.40 -2.17
N GLY A 184 -3.51 9.64 -2.58
CA GLY A 184 -3.57 9.99 -4.00
C GLY A 184 -2.32 9.54 -4.74
N ASN A 185 -2.52 9.00 -5.94
CA ASN A 185 -1.46 8.56 -6.83
C ASN A 185 -1.67 9.19 -8.20
N PRO A 186 -0.63 9.84 -8.77
CA PRO A 186 -0.80 10.64 -9.99
C PRO A 186 -1.23 9.82 -11.21
N TYR A 187 -0.93 8.53 -11.27
CA TYR A 187 -1.26 7.68 -12.42
C TYR A 187 -2.35 6.65 -12.12
N GLY A 188 -2.30 6.02 -10.96
CA GLY A 188 -3.21 4.97 -10.55
C GLY A 188 -4.40 5.43 -9.70
N GLY A 189 -4.63 6.74 -9.58
CA GLY A 189 -5.68 7.32 -8.75
C GLY A 189 -5.33 7.27 -7.26
N TYR A 190 -5.25 6.09 -6.69
CA TYR A 190 -4.96 5.88 -5.26
C TYR A 190 -3.97 4.74 -5.07
N SER A 191 -3.21 4.77 -3.96
CA SER A 191 -2.43 3.64 -3.47
C SER A 191 -3.31 2.68 -2.64
N GLY A 192 -2.71 1.59 -2.15
CA GLY A 192 -3.40 0.58 -1.35
C GLY A 192 -4.23 -0.43 -2.17
N GLY A 193 -4.84 -1.38 -1.47
CA GLY A 193 -5.69 -2.39 -2.04
C GLY A 193 -5.05 -3.16 -3.21
N TYR A 194 -5.77 -3.35 -4.30
CA TYR A 194 -5.28 -4.10 -5.47
C TYR A 194 -4.05 -3.50 -6.14
N LYS A 195 -3.79 -2.18 -6.01
CA LYS A 195 -2.52 -1.61 -6.47
C LYS A 195 -1.35 -2.26 -5.76
N HIS A 196 -1.48 -2.53 -4.47
CA HIS A 196 -0.43 -3.13 -3.67
C HIS A 196 -0.04 -4.52 -4.18
N CYS A 197 -1.00 -5.38 -4.52
CA CYS A 197 -0.69 -6.69 -5.09
C CYS A 197 -0.26 -6.60 -6.56
N ALA A 198 -0.95 -5.81 -7.39
CA ALA A 198 -0.65 -5.72 -8.82
C ALA A 198 0.74 -5.16 -9.16
N THR A 199 1.29 -4.30 -8.29
CA THR A 199 2.64 -3.73 -8.49
C THR A 199 3.69 -4.27 -7.54
N GLY A 200 3.30 -4.75 -6.35
CA GLY A 200 4.23 -5.03 -5.27
C GLY A 200 4.73 -6.48 -5.22
N ILE A 201 3.93 -7.43 -5.73
CA ILE A 201 4.21 -8.86 -5.64
C ILE A 201 4.12 -9.59 -6.98
N THR A 202 4.31 -8.87 -8.09
CA THR A 202 4.25 -9.41 -9.44
C THR A 202 5.58 -9.33 -10.16
N HIS A 203 5.69 -10.12 -11.22
CA HIS A 203 6.79 -10.07 -12.16
C HIS A 203 6.86 -8.73 -12.90
N TRP A 204 8.06 -8.33 -13.33
CA TRP A 204 8.25 -7.07 -14.04
C TRP A 204 7.37 -6.92 -15.30
N ARG A 205 7.06 -8.01 -16.02
CA ARG A 205 6.16 -7.97 -17.20
C ARG A 205 4.73 -7.59 -16.82
N SER A 206 4.23 -8.08 -15.69
CA SER A 206 2.93 -7.69 -15.17
C SER A 206 2.91 -6.20 -14.84
N ILE A 207 3.98 -5.69 -14.21
CA ILE A 207 4.11 -4.27 -13.88
C ILE A 207 4.24 -3.43 -15.16
N ALA A 208 5.03 -3.87 -16.13
CA ALA A 208 5.21 -3.18 -17.42
C ALA A 208 3.89 -3.02 -18.19
N SER A 209 2.95 -3.97 -18.09
CA SER A 209 1.69 -3.90 -18.83
C SER A 209 0.81 -2.69 -18.47
N HIS A 210 1.00 -2.10 -17.29
CA HIS A 210 0.29 -0.90 -16.85
C HIS A 210 1.20 0.32 -16.64
N HIS A 211 2.51 0.20 -16.88
CA HIS A 211 3.47 1.32 -16.85
C HIS A 211 3.94 1.69 -18.26
N VAL A 212 3.03 1.77 -19.19
CA VAL A 212 3.29 2.19 -20.58
C VAL A 212 2.72 3.59 -20.83
N PRO A 213 3.27 4.36 -21.80
CA PRO A 213 2.83 5.73 -22.07
C PRO A 213 1.31 5.85 -22.34
N GLU A 214 0.73 4.87 -23.02
CA GLU A 214 -0.70 4.83 -23.36
C GLU A 214 -1.60 4.75 -22.11
N VAL A 215 -1.08 4.24 -21.02
CA VAL A 215 -1.78 4.16 -19.73
C VAL A 215 -1.46 5.37 -18.84
N MET A 216 -0.19 5.82 -18.85
CA MET A 216 0.30 6.86 -17.94
C MET A 216 0.08 8.29 -18.44
N HIS A 217 0.03 8.51 -19.75
CA HIS A 217 -0.03 9.85 -20.37
C HIS A 217 -1.31 10.10 -21.16
N ARG A 218 -2.42 9.58 -20.69
CA ARG A 218 -3.74 9.80 -21.33
C ARG A 218 -4.20 11.25 -21.12
N LYS A 219 -4.82 11.82 -22.17
CA LYS A 219 -5.41 13.17 -22.12
C LYS A 219 -6.66 13.25 -21.25
N ASP A 220 -7.35 12.14 -21.03
CA ASP A 220 -8.53 12.00 -20.18
C ASP A 220 -8.17 11.60 -18.74
N PHE A 221 -6.88 11.64 -18.41
CA PHE A 221 -6.39 11.33 -17.08
C PHE A 221 -6.78 12.43 -16.09
N THR A 222 -7.46 12.02 -15.03
CA THR A 222 -7.74 12.86 -13.87
C THR A 222 -6.99 12.29 -12.68
N PRO A 223 -6.01 13.00 -12.13
CA PRO A 223 -5.33 12.56 -10.92
C PRO A 223 -6.33 12.22 -9.81
N VAL A 224 -6.00 11.26 -8.95
CA VAL A 224 -6.87 10.78 -7.85
C VAL A 224 -8.24 10.32 -8.31
N SER A 225 -8.31 9.72 -9.46
CA SER A 225 -9.53 9.10 -9.98
C SER A 225 -9.53 7.60 -9.71
N GLY A 226 -10.62 7.09 -9.15
CA GLY A 226 -10.88 5.65 -9.07
C GLY A 226 -11.15 4.98 -10.41
N THR A 227 -11.21 5.78 -11.50
CA THR A 227 -11.60 5.33 -12.86
C THR A 227 -10.47 5.46 -13.88
N SER A 228 -9.24 5.82 -13.49
CA SER A 228 -8.11 5.83 -14.42
C SER A 228 -7.87 4.45 -15.03
N LEU A 229 -7.36 4.39 -16.27
CA LEU A 229 -7.08 3.10 -16.91
C LEU A 229 -6.09 2.27 -16.10
N MET A 230 -5.07 2.90 -15.52
CA MET A 230 -4.11 2.22 -14.65
C MET A 230 -4.82 1.64 -13.41
N ARG A 231 -5.73 2.39 -12.76
CA ARG A 231 -6.51 1.88 -11.64
C ARG A 231 -7.37 0.67 -12.04
N THR A 232 -8.03 0.76 -13.17
CA THR A 232 -8.82 -0.35 -13.73
C THR A 232 -7.95 -1.61 -13.90
N LYS A 233 -6.74 -1.47 -14.44
CA LYS A 233 -5.80 -2.60 -14.60
C LYS A 233 -5.36 -3.18 -13.25
N PHE A 234 -5.08 -2.36 -12.24
CA PHE A 234 -4.77 -2.85 -10.91
C PHE A 234 -5.91 -3.68 -10.32
N ASP A 235 -7.14 -3.20 -10.46
CA ASP A 235 -8.32 -3.88 -9.94
C ASP A 235 -8.59 -5.19 -10.69
N GLU A 236 -8.44 -5.21 -12.01
CA GLU A 236 -8.59 -6.42 -12.81
C GLU A 236 -7.50 -7.45 -12.50
N ILE A 237 -6.23 -7.04 -12.37
CA ILE A 237 -5.12 -7.92 -12.00
C ILE A 237 -5.36 -8.52 -10.60
N GLY A 238 -5.71 -7.69 -9.62
CA GLY A 238 -5.98 -8.17 -8.27
C GLY A 238 -7.16 -9.14 -8.19
N GLN A 239 -8.27 -8.83 -8.87
CA GLN A 239 -9.43 -9.72 -8.95
C GLN A 239 -9.11 -11.03 -9.71
N TYR A 240 -8.25 -10.95 -10.74
CA TYR A 240 -7.80 -12.13 -11.47
C TYR A 240 -6.93 -13.05 -10.59
N MET A 241 -6.03 -12.47 -9.78
CA MET A 241 -5.27 -13.21 -8.77
C MET A 241 -6.21 -13.95 -7.80
N GLU A 242 -7.19 -13.24 -7.24
CA GLU A 242 -8.17 -13.83 -6.31
C GLU A 242 -8.95 -14.98 -6.94
N LYS A 243 -9.36 -14.82 -8.19
CA LYS A 243 -10.03 -15.89 -8.95
C LYS A 243 -9.15 -17.13 -9.11
N CYS A 244 -7.87 -16.94 -9.48
CA CYS A 244 -6.93 -18.05 -9.65
C CYS A 244 -6.54 -18.71 -8.33
N MET A 245 -6.40 -17.94 -7.26
CA MET A 245 -6.13 -18.46 -5.92
C MET A 245 -7.35 -19.12 -5.25
N GLY A 246 -8.57 -18.82 -5.71
CA GLY A 246 -9.81 -19.27 -5.05
C GLY A 246 -10.06 -18.60 -3.70
N LYS A 247 -9.38 -17.49 -3.39
CA LYS A 247 -9.49 -16.75 -2.13
C LYS A 247 -9.34 -15.25 -2.37
N LYS A 248 -9.87 -14.44 -1.43
CA LYS A 248 -9.75 -12.99 -1.44
C LYS A 248 -8.55 -12.52 -0.62
N PHE A 249 -7.96 -11.40 -1.00
CA PHE A 249 -7.02 -10.69 -0.14
C PHE A 249 -7.76 -10.06 1.04
N PHE A 250 -7.21 -10.24 2.24
CA PHE A 250 -7.60 -9.43 3.39
C PHE A 250 -6.74 -8.16 3.39
N CYS A 251 -7.36 -7.01 3.17
CA CYS A 251 -6.66 -5.74 3.18
C CYS A 251 -6.77 -5.07 4.54
N CYS A 252 -5.72 -4.36 4.96
CA CYS A 252 -5.73 -3.46 6.10
C CYS A 252 -4.93 -2.20 5.71
N ASP A 253 -5.65 -1.17 5.31
CA ASP A 253 -5.09 0.07 4.79
C ASP A 253 -5.39 1.25 5.72
N ALA A 254 -4.42 2.15 5.90
CA ALA A 254 -4.66 3.44 6.51
C ALA A 254 -4.73 4.55 5.46
N VAL A 255 -5.69 5.45 5.59
CA VAL A 255 -5.66 6.72 4.88
C VAL A 255 -4.69 7.62 5.62
N LEU A 256 -3.66 8.12 4.93
CA LEU A 256 -2.58 8.90 5.53
C LEU A 256 -2.63 10.37 5.10
N ASP A 257 -2.23 11.26 5.99
CA ASP A 257 -1.91 12.65 5.65
C ASP A 257 -0.49 12.80 5.08
N THR A 258 -0.06 14.03 4.78
CA THR A 258 1.27 14.33 4.24
C THR A 258 2.42 14.01 5.20
N ARG A 259 2.15 13.92 6.50
CA ARG A 259 3.11 13.57 7.55
C ARG A 259 3.03 12.09 7.94
N SER A 260 2.35 11.27 7.14
CA SER A 260 2.12 9.84 7.41
C SER A 260 1.32 9.55 8.69
N ARG A 261 0.55 10.53 9.20
CA ARG A 261 -0.39 10.31 10.29
C ARG A 261 -1.67 9.67 9.75
N GLN A 262 -2.31 8.84 10.54
CA GLN A 262 -3.47 8.06 10.13
C GLN A 262 -4.75 8.86 10.33
N ILE A 263 -5.51 9.07 9.25
CA ILE A 263 -6.80 9.76 9.26
C ILE A 263 -7.94 8.74 9.48
N GLU A 264 -7.82 7.59 8.84
CA GLU A 264 -8.81 6.51 8.86
C GLU A 264 -8.09 5.17 8.67
N ILE A 265 -8.64 4.10 9.22
CA ILE A 265 -8.12 2.74 9.06
C ILE A 265 -9.27 1.84 8.63
N ASN A 266 -9.10 1.18 7.50
CA ASN A 266 -10.11 0.30 6.92
C ASN A 266 -9.51 -1.07 6.64
N SER A 267 -10.24 -2.12 7.03
CA SER A 267 -9.87 -3.50 6.72
C SER A 267 -11.00 -4.20 5.95
N GLY A 268 -10.63 -5.23 5.20
CA GLY A 268 -11.61 -6.08 4.54
C GLY A 268 -11.28 -6.40 3.07
N TYR A 269 -12.32 -6.73 2.32
CA TYR A 269 -12.21 -7.05 0.92
C TYR A 269 -11.93 -5.81 0.07
N ALA A 270 -10.85 -5.82 -0.70
CA ALA A 270 -10.38 -4.66 -1.47
C ALA A 270 -11.49 -3.99 -2.29
N LYS A 271 -12.32 -4.76 -2.99
CA LYS A 271 -13.39 -4.25 -3.85
C LYS A 271 -14.45 -3.42 -3.09
N VAL A 272 -14.63 -3.70 -1.80
CA VAL A 272 -15.59 -2.99 -0.93
C VAL A 272 -14.91 -1.87 -0.16
N MET A 273 -13.74 -2.15 0.39
CA MET A 273 -13.00 -1.25 1.25
C MET A 273 -12.37 -0.07 0.49
N GLN A 274 -11.78 -0.32 -0.69
CA GLN A 274 -11.09 0.72 -1.46
C GLN A 274 -11.96 1.95 -1.77
N PRO A 275 -13.17 1.79 -2.35
CA PRO A 275 -14.01 2.96 -2.64
C PRO A 275 -14.35 3.77 -1.40
N HIS A 276 -14.49 3.11 -0.24
CA HIS A 276 -14.72 3.79 1.03
C HIS A 276 -13.51 4.64 1.44
N SER A 277 -12.32 4.05 1.44
CA SER A 277 -11.06 4.76 1.76
C SER A 277 -10.78 5.92 0.80
N TRP A 278 -11.17 5.81 -0.47
CA TRP A 278 -10.97 6.88 -1.46
C TRP A 278 -11.77 8.14 -1.15
N ILE A 279 -12.96 8.02 -0.55
CA ILE A 279 -13.76 9.17 -0.14
C ILE A 279 -13.00 10.04 0.87
N THR A 280 -12.33 9.42 1.82
CA THR A 280 -11.51 10.13 2.81
C THR A 280 -10.20 10.63 2.21
N ALA A 281 -9.55 9.80 1.38
CA ALA A 281 -8.31 10.18 0.69
C ALA A 281 -8.53 11.32 -0.31
N ASP A 282 -9.67 11.37 -0.98
CA ASP A 282 -10.02 12.39 -1.98
C ASP A 282 -10.10 13.79 -1.35
N LYS A 283 -10.77 13.93 -0.23
CA LYS A 283 -10.86 15.19 0.51
C LYS A 283 -9.49 15.78 0.86
N ARG A 284 -8.50 14.93 1.08
CA ARG A 284 -7.14 15.33 1.40
C ARG A 284 -6.28 15.55 0.16
N THR A 285 -6.40 14.68 -0.85
CA THR A 285 -5.54 14.70 -2.01
C THR A 285 -5.79 15.91 -2.90
N TYR A 286 -6.99 16.47 -2.87
CA TYR A 286 -7.27 17.75 -3.53
C TYR A 286 -6.26 18.83 -3.09
N VAL A 287 -5.95 18.90 -1.81
CA VAL A 287 -4.93 19.82 -1.27
C VAL A 287 -3.52 19.46 -1.78
N CYS A 288 -3.18 18.16 -1.82
CA CYS A 288 -1.87 17.71 -2.29
C CYS A 288 -1.66 17.89 -3.81
N LEU A 289 -2.71 17.81 -4.62
CA LEU A 289 -2.62 18.02 -6.07
C LEU A 289 -2.36 19.47 -6.44
N LEU A 290 -2.91 20.41 -5.68
CA LEU A 290 -2.57 21.83 -5.83
C LEU A 290 -1.08 22.08 -5.51
N TYR A 291 -0.50 21.29 -4.61
CA TYR A 291 0.90 21.32 -4.25
C TYR A 291 1.83 20.70 -5.32
N THR A 292 1.38 19.66 -6.03
CA THR A 292 2.14 18.95 -7.07
C THR A 292 1.78 19.40 -8.48
N SER A 293 1.22 20.59 -8.65
CA SER A 293 0.89 21.20 -9.93
C SER A 293 2.05 21.15 -10.92
N PRO A 294 1.80 21.09 -12.23
CA PRO A 294 2.62 20.35 -13.19
C PRO A 294 4.08 20.77 -13.20
N SER A 295 4.94 19.77 -13.30
CA SER A 295 6.35 19.97 -13.65
C SER A 295 6.43 20.84 -14.92
N PRO A 296 7.40 21.76 -15.03
CA PRO A 296 7.64 22.52 -16.27
C PRO A 296 7.78 21.66 -17.52
N ARG A 297 7.98 20.35 -17.37
CA ARG A 297 8.02 19.37 -18.47
C ARG A 297 6.65 19.01 -19.02
N ASP A 298 5.58 19.32 -18.30
CA ASP A 298 4.22 18.96 -18.71
C ASP A 298 3.52 20.10 -19.48
N THR A 299 4.25 21.21 -19.74
CA THR A 299 3.75 22.41 -20.43
C THR A 299 4.37 22.65 -21.81
N GLU A 300 5.17 21.71 -22.34
CA GLU A 300 5.69 21.75 -23.72
C GLU A 300 4.89 20.84 -24.67
#